data_461016a7d74e32563b86ab338840bd52
#
_entry.id   461016a7d74e32563b86ab338840bd52
#
_cell.length_a   1.000
_cell.length_b   1.000
_cell.length_c   1.000
_cell.angle_alpha   90.00
_cell.angle_beta   90.00
_cell.angle_gamma   90.00
#
_symmetry.space_group_name_H-M   'P 1'
#
loop_
_entity.id
_entity.type
_entity.pdbx_description
1 polymer ?
#
loop_
_entity_poly.entity_id
_entity_poly.type
_entity_poly.pdbx_seq_one_letter_code
_entity_poly.pdbx_strand_id
1 'polypeptide(L)'
;MPGCEIYSIRPLPKFEISLVKLVKTHYKKNKRARDSFETLIQKYIETLAKDPLFDESDSENFPKGAYKPDFEFRKIRFLMPELQGASRQGRFMYVVHQASCSVYPIWVYTHEEYPKRPSDQELKEQLTIIEMNIVDVDSPPS
;
A
#
# COMPACT_ATOMS: atom_id res chain seq x y z
N MET A 1 15.70 -19.97 9.86
CA MET A 1 14.78 -19.03 10.53
C MET A 1 13.38 -19.19 9.96
N PRO A 2 12.45 -19.51 10.81
CA PRO A 2 11.07 -19.52 10.33
C PRO A 2 10.67 -18.12 9.90
N GLY A 3 10.07 -17.98 8.74
CA GLY A 3 9.49 -16.73 8.31
C GLY A 3 8.20 -16.46 9.07
N CYS A 4 7.52 -15.40 8.69
CA CYS A 4 6.23 -15.09 9.26
C CYS A 4 5.17 -16.01 8.66
N GLU A 5 4.34 -16.65 9.48
CA GLU A 5 3.23 -17.46 8.99
C GLU A 5 2.12 -16.56 8.48
N ILE A 6 1.87 -15.49 9.21
CA ILE A 6 0.87 -14.51 8.86
C ILE A 6 1.42 -13.12 9.18
N TYR A 7 1.07 -12.15 8.36
CA TYR A 7 1.50 -10.76 8.55
C TYR A 7 0.34 -9.93 9.07
N SER A 8 0.64 -9.05 10.02
CA SER A 8 -0.31 -8.02 10.47
C SER A 8 -0.42 -6.95 9.41
N ILE A 9 -1.63 -6.67 8.95
CA ILE A 9 -1.85 -5.59 7.99
C ILE A 9 -2.17 -4.33 8.78
N ARG A 10 -1.35 -3.30 8.60
CA ARG A 10 -1.44 -2.03 9.33
C ARG A 10 -1.52 -0.84 8.38
N PRO A 11 -2.72 -0.58 7.81
CA PRO A 11 -2.86 0.52 6.85
C PRO A 11 -2.54 1.87 7.49
N LEU A 12 -1.84 2.73 6.75
CA LEU A 12 -1.59 4.10 7.20
C LEU A 12 -2.82 4.97 6.92
N PRO A 13 -2.99 6.08 7.65
CA PRO A 13 -4.10 7.01 7.38
C PRO A 13 -4.15 7.47 5.93
N LYS A 14 -3.01 7.70 5.30
CA LYS A 14 -2.94 8.11 3.88
C LYS A 14 -3.52 7.05 2.96
N PHE A 15 -3.31 5.76 3.26
CA PHE A 15 -3.90 4.69 2.48
C PHE A 15 -5.43 4.76 2.53
N GLU A 16 -6.00 4.91 3.73
CA GLU A 16 -7.45 5.01 3.93
C GLU A 16 -8.03 6.21 3.18
N ILE A 17 -7.38 7.37 3.30
CA ILE A 17 -7.79 8.59 2.62
C ILE A 17 -7.76 8.40 1.10
N SER A 18 -6.71 7.76 0.59
CA SER A 18 -6.57 7.55 -0.85
C SER A 18 -7.64 6.61 -1.40
N LEU A 19 -8.04 5.58 -0.63
CA LEU A 19 -9.14 4.69 -1.01
C LEU A 19 -10.45 5.45 -1.12
N VAL A 20 -10.78 6.25 -0.12
CA VAL A 20 -12.00 7.06 -0.10
C VAL A 20 -12.02 8.01 -1.30
N LYS A 21 -10.88 8.62 -1.61
CA LYS A 21 -10.77 9.54 -2.74
C LYS A 21 -11.07 8.84 -4.07
N LEU A 22 -10.53 7.64 -4.27
CA LEU A 22 -10.78 6.87 -5.51
C LEU A 22 -12.24 6.49 -5.65
N VAL A 23 -12.88 6.08 -4.56
CA VAL A 23 -14.32 5.73 -4.59
C VAL A 23 -15.13 6.97 -4.94
N LYS A 24 -14.87 8.10 -4.32
CA LYS A 24 -15.58 9.36 -4.59
C LYS A 24 -15.37 9.85 -6.01
N THR A 25 -14.15 9.71 -6.53
CA THR A 25 -13.82 10.21 -7.86
C THR A 25 -14.41 9.34 -8.97
N HIS A 26 -14.36 8.02 -8.84
CA HIS A 26 -14.65 7.10 -9.94
C HIS A 26 -15.94 6.28 -9.77
N TYR A 27 -16.38 6.03 -8.54
CA TYR A 27 -17.44 5.05 -8.28
C TYR A 27 -18.64 5.63 -7.53
N LYS A 28 -18.76 6.93 -7.45
CA LYS A 28 -19.82 7.59 -6.68
C LYS A 28 -21.21 7.17 -7.15
N LYS A 29 -21.39 6.98 -8.47
CA LYS A 29 -22.69 6.66 -9.08
C LYS A 29 -22.81 5.24 -9.57
N ASN A 30 -21.82 4.39 -9.33
CA ASN A 30 -21.83 3.02 -9.83
C ASN A 30 -21.50 2.06 -8.68
N LYS A 31 -22.55 1.63 -7.99
CA LYS A 31 -22.40 0.75 -6.83
C LYS A 31 -21.74 -0.58 -7.19
N ARG A 32 -22.08 -1.16 -8.33
CA ARG A 32 -21.50 -2.44 -8.76
C ARG A 32 -20.00 -2.33 -8.96
N ALA A 33 -19.54 -1.29 -9.64
CA ALA A 33 -18.12 -1.09 -9.87
C ALA A 33 -17.40 -0.77 -8.57
N ARG A 34 -18.02 0.00 -7.66
CA ARG A 34 -17.47 0.29 -6.34
C ARG A 34 -17.30 -1.00 -5.54
N ASP A 35 -18.30 -1.86 -5.52
CA ASP A 35 -18.22 -3.13 -4.79
C ASP A 35 -17.12 -4.01 -5.37
N SER A 36 -16.97 -4.04 -6.70
CA SER A 36 -15.88 -4.77 -7.36
C SER A 36 -14.51 -4.23 -6.96
N PHE A 37 -14.37 -2.91 -6.90
CA PHE A 37 -13.13 -2.26 -6.48
C PHE A 37 -12.80 -2.60 -5.02
N GLU A 38 -13.77 -2.46 -4.13
CA GLU A 38 -13.56 -2.74 -2.70
C GLU A 38 -13.22 -4.22 -2.48
N THR A 39 -13.88 -5.12 -3.21
CA THR A 39 -13.58 -6.56 -3.15
C THR A 39 -12.17 -6.84 -3.63
N LEU A 40 -11.72 -6.17 -4.70
CA LEU A 40 -10.37 -6.34 -5.24
C LEU A 40 -9.31 -5.89 -4.21
N ILE A 41 -9.51 -4.73 -3.60
CA ILE A 41 -8.59 -4.21 -2.57
C ILE A 41 -8.55 -5.17 -1.37
N GLN A 42 -9.72 -5.66 -0.92
CA GLN A 42 -9.77 -6.60 0.20
C GLN A 42 -9.04 -7.91 -0.14
N LYS A 43 -9.15 -8.38 -1.38
CA LYS A 43 -8.43 -9.57 -1.83
C LYS A 43 -6.92 -9.37 -1.76
N TYR A 44 -6.43 -8.18 -2.17
CA TYR A 44 -5.00 -7.88 -2.06
C TYR A 44 -4.56 -7.86 -0.60
N ILE A 45 -5.34 -7.24 0.28
CA ILE A 45 -5.03 -7.21 1.71
C ILE A 45 -4.92 -8.62 2.28
N GLU A 46 -5.85 -9.50 1.94
CA GLU A 46 -5.82 -10.90 2.37
C GLU A 46 -4.61 -11.64 1.83
N THR A 47 -4.26 -11.39 0.56
CA THR A 47 -3.08 -11.99 -0.06
C THR A 47 -1.81 -11.52 0.64
N LEU A 48 -1.70 -10.23 0.93
CA LEU A 48 -0.53 -9.67 1.60
C LEU A 48 -0.34 -10.22 3.01
N ALA A 49 -1.43 -10.54 3.70
CA ALA A 49 -1.35 -11.16 5.03
C ALA A 49 -0.70 -12.54 4.99
N LYS A 50 -0.82 -13.24 3.87
CA LYS A 50 -0.25 -14.58 3.69
C LYS A 50 1.09 -14.55 2.99
N ASP A 51 1.23 -13.72 1.96
CA ASP A 51 2.43 -13.67 1.12
C ASP A 51 2.63 -12.25 0.57
N PRO A 52 3.31 -11.38 1.32
CA PRO A 52 3.50 -10.00 0.89
C PRO A 52 4.42 -9.82 -0.30
N LEU A 53 5.12 -10.87 -0.73
CA LEU A 53 6.02 -10.84 -1.89
C LEU A 53 5.47 -11.68 -3.05
N PHE A 54 4.15 -11.81 -3.14
CA PHE A 54 3.51 -12.65 -4.18
C PHE A 54 3.81 -12.15 -5.60
N ASP A 55 3.54 -13.00 -6.59
CA ASP A 55 3.97 -12.80 -7.97
C ASP A 55 3.58 -11.47 -8.60
N GLU A 56 2.40 -10.93 -8.28
CA GLU A 56 1.93 -9.66 -8.85
C GLU A 56 2.55 -8.43 -8.18
N SER A 57 3.33 -8.63 -7.13
CA SER A 57 3.99 -7.56 -6.39
C SER A 57 5.39 -7.33 -6.94
N ASP A 58 5.74 -6.08 -7.18
CA ASP A 58 7.06 -5.68 -7.66
C ASP A 58 7.80 -4.89 -6.60
N SER A 59 9.12 -5.04 -6.58
CA SER A 59 9.99 -4.20 -5.76
C SER A 59 9.89 -2.76 -6.28
N GLU A 60 9.86 -1.80 -5.35
CA GLU A 60 9.75 -0.38 -5.69
C GLU A 60 10.97 0.37 -5.13
N ASN A 61 11.46 1.35 -5.84
CA ASN A 61 12.58 2.15 -5.37
C ASN A 61 12.17 3.04 -4.22
N PHE A 62 12.96 3.04 -3.14
CA PHE A 62 12.74 3.97 -2.04
C PHE A 62 12.84 5.41 -2.54
N PRO A 63 12.10 6.35 -1.94
CA PRO A 63 12.33 7.75 -2.24
C PRO A 63 13.76 8.13 -1.87
N LYS A 64 14.33 9.09 -2.58
CA LYS A 64 15.72 9.48 -2.44
C LYS A 64 16.08 9.77 -0.98
N GLY A 65 17.13 9.08 -0.50
CA GLY A 65 17.62 9.26 0.86
C GLY A 65 16.82 8.57 1.96
N ALA A 66 15.85 7.71 1.60
CA ALA A 66 14.97 7.06 2.56
C ALA A 66 15.13 5.53 2.60
N TYR A 67 16.18 5.00 2.01
CA TYR A 67 16.42 3.55 1.99
C TYR A 67 16.63 3.01 3.42
N LYS A 68 15.97 1.88 3.70
CA LYS A 68 16.10 1.14 4.96
C LYS A 68 16.26 -0.34 4.64
N PRO A 69 17.37 -0.97 5.05
CA PRO A 69 17.64 -2.37 4.69
C PRO A 69 16.66 -3.38 5.30
N ASP A 70 15.99 -3.03 6.40
CA ASP A 70 15.01 -3.90 7.06
C ASP A 70 13.60 -3.73 6.52
N PHE A 71 13.40 -2.82 5.57
CA PHE A 71 12.11 -2.60 4.92
C PHE A 71 12.15 -3.07 3.46
N GLU A 72 11.03 -3.61 3.00
CA GLU A 72 10.78 -3.87 1.58
C GLU A 72 9.72 -2.88 1.10
N PHE A 73 10.07 -2.02 0.15
CA PHE A 73 9.11 -1.12 -0.47
C PHE A 73 8.59 -1.78 -1.74
N ARG A 74 7.28 -1.93 -1.87
CA ARG A 74 6.68 -2.70 -2.94
C ARG A 74 5.44 -2.03 -3.52
N LYS A 75 5.06 -2.48 -4.70
CA LYS A 75 3.91 -1.94 -5.43
C LYS A 75 3.20 -3.05 -6.19
N ILE A 76 1.86 -3.03 -6.14
CA ILE A 76 1.02 -3.88 -6.98
C ILE A 76 0.43 -3.00 -8.06
N ARG A 77 0.54 -3.43 -9.32
CA ARG A 77 -0.14 -2.80 -10.44
C ARG A 77 -1.42 -3.58 -10.70
N PHE A 78 -2.54 -2.88 -10.80
CA PHE A 78 -3.82 -3.52 -11.00
C PHE A 78 -4.70 -2.68 -11.92
N LEU A 79 -5.80 -3.28 -12.39
CA LEU A 79 -6.74 -2.58 -13.25
C LEU A 79 -7.97 -2.15 -12.44
N MET A 80 -8.25 -0.85 -12.46
CA MET A 80 -9.43 -0.29 -11.80
C MET A 80 -10.69 -0.81 -12.51
N PRO A 81 -11.62 -1.46 -11.79
CA PRO A 81 -12.84 -2.00 -12.42
C PRO A 81 -13.61 -0.96 -13.22
N GLU A 82 -14.02 -1.32 -14.42
CA GLU A 82 -14.89 -0.54 -15.32
C GLU A 82 -14.36 0.85 -15.70
N LEU A 83 -13.05 1.11 -15.51
CA LEU A 83 -12.42 2.35 -15.96
C LEU A 83 -11.57 2.11 -17.19
N GLN A 84 -11.14 3.19 -17.84
CA GLN A 84 -10.34 3.12 -19.07
C GLN A 84 -9.21 4.16 -19.04
N GLY A 85 -8.22 3.98 -19.91
CA GLY A 85 -7.12 4.92 -20.04
C GLY A 85 -6.25 4.98 -18.79
N ALA A 86 -5.74 6.15 -18.48
CA ALA A 86 -4.84 6.36 -17.32
C ALA A 86 -5.54 6.10 -15.99
N SER A 87 -6.85 6.35 -15.90
CA SER A 87 -7.60 6.09 -14.66
C SER A 87 -7.79 4.60 -14.39
N ARG A 88 -7.63 3.74 -15.40
CA ARG A 88 -7.69 2.28 -15.24
C ARG A 88 -6.44 1.72 -14.59
N GLN A 89 -5.32 2.42 -14.71
CA GLN A 89 -4.00 1.95 -14.25
C GLN A 89 -3.84 2.21 -12.75
N GLY A 90 -4.28 1.26 -11.92
CA GLY A 90 -4.20 1.37 -10.47
C GLY A 90 -2.84 0.96 -9.93
N ARG A 91 -2.47 1.56 -8.80
CA ARG A 91 -1.21 1.29 -8.10
C ARG A 91 -1.49 1.20 -6.61
N PHE A 92 -0.99 0.14 -5.98
CA PHE A 92 -1.16 -0.11 -4.54
C PHE A 92 0.25 -0.21 -3.95
N MET A 93 0.68 0.81 -3.23
CA MET A 93 2.01 0.84 -2.60
C MET A 93 1.94 0.39 -1.15
N TYR A 94 2.93 -0.37 -0.72
CA TYR A 94 3.00 -0.85 0.65
C TYR A 94 4.46 -1.12 1.04
N VAL A 95 4.67 -1.26 2.34
CA VAL A 95 5.98 -1.57 2.91
C VAL A 95 5.84 -2.83 3.76
N VAL A 96 6.83 -3.73 3.64
CA VAL A 96 6.92 -4.94 4.46
C VAL A 96 8.06 -4.78 5.46
N HIS A 97 7.79 -5.03 6.73
CA HIS A 97 8.79 -5.09 7.77
C HIS A 97 8.82 -6.52 8.31
N GLN A 98 9.81 -7.30 7.86
CA GLN A 98 9.90 -8.72 8.16
C GLN A 98 10.05 -9.00 9.64
N ALA A 99 10.91 -8.23 10.32
CA ALA A 99 11.22 -8.47 11.73
C ALA A 99 9.98 -8.41 12.63
N SER A 100 8.99 -7.58 12.29
CA SER A 100 7.74 -7.46 13.05
C SER A 100 6.57 -8.19 12.39
N CYS A 101 6.81 -8.91 11.28
CA CYS A 101 5.77 -9.57 10.50
C CYS A 101 4.61 -8.63 10.21
N SER A 102 4.92 -7.44 9.72
CA SER A 102 3.94 -6.38 9.46
C SER A 102 4.00 -5.91 8.01
N VAL A 103 2.82 -5.57 7.47
CA VAL A 103 2.68 -4.97 6.16
C VAL A 103 1.92 -3.65 6.33
N TYR A 104 2.45 -2.59 5.77
CA TYR A 104 1.90 -1.24 5.88
C TYR A 104 1.43 -0.76 4.51
N PRO A 105 0.15 -0.93 4.14
CA PRO A 105 -0.39 -0.26 2.97
C PRO A 105 -0.28 1.25 3.15
N ILE A 106 0.31 1.94 2.17
CA ILE A 106 0.59 3.38 2.30
C ILE A 106 -0.19 4.26 1.35
N TRP A 107 -0.50 3.77 0.14
CA TRP A 107 -1.13 4.63 -0.86
C TRP A 107 -1.76 3.82 -1.97
N VAL A 108 -2.98 4.18 -2.38
CA VAL A 108 -3.60 3.64 -3.60
C VAL A 108 -3.90 4.83 -4.51
N TYR A 109 -3.48 4.74 -5.76
CA TYR A 109 -3.66 5.83 -6.71
C TYR A 109 -3.76 5.29 -8.13
N THR A 110 -4.10 6.15 -9.09
CA THR A 110 -4.10 5.80 -10.50
C THR A 110 -3.02 6.57 -11.24
N HIS A 111 -2.63 6.04 -12.40
CA HIS A 111 -1.68 6.69 -13.28
C HIS A 111 -2.16 8.08 -13.72
N GLU A 112 -3.46 8.31 -13.72
CA GLU A 112 -4.05 9.61 -14.02
C GLU A 112 -3.73 10.65 -12.94
N GLU A 113 -3.78 10.25 -11.65
CA GLU A 113 -3.45 11.14 -10.54
C GLU A 113 -1.96 11.43 -10.48
N TYR A 114 -1.14 10.40 -10.63
CA TYR A 114 0.32 10.50 -10.55
C TYR A 114 0.92 9.72 -11.71
N PRO A 115 1.27 10.37 -12.82
CA PRO A 115 1.82 9.67 -13.99
C PRO A 115 3.07 8.85 -13.68
N LYS A 116 3.87 9.27 -12.69
CA LYS A 116 5.01 8.48 -12.20
C LYS A 116 4.65 7.84 -10.86
N ARG A 117 4.58 8.65 -9.81
CA ARG A 117 4.17 8.23 -8.46
C ARG A 117 4.09 9.47 -7.59
N PRO A 118 3.54 9.38 -6.35
CA PRO A 118 3.62 10.50 -5.41
C PRO A 118 5.05 10.95 -5.20
N SER A 119 5.26 12.21 -4.81
CA SER A 119 6.59 12.80 -4.67
C SER A 119 7.42 12.08 -3.61
N ASP A 120 8.75 12.16 -3.76
CA ASP A 120 9.66 11.60 -2.76
C ASP A 120 9.40 12.17 -1.37
N GLN A 121 9.08 13.46 -1.29
CA GLN A 121 8.77 14.10 -0.01
C GLN A 121 7.55 13.48 0.66
N GLU A 122 6.48 13.28 -0.10
CA GLU A 122 5.25 12.66 0.41
C GLU A 122 5.49 11.21 0.82
N LEU A 123 6.25 10.45 0.04
CA LEU A 123 6.56 9.06 0.36
C LEU A 123 7.46 8.96 1.59
N LYS A 124 8.42 9.86 1.75
CA LYS A 124 9.28 9.91 2.95
C LYS A 124 8.46 10.14 4.21
N GLU A 125 7.45 11.00 4.14
CA GLU A 125 6.57 11.26 5.27
C GLU A 125 5.86 9.98 5.71
N GLN A 126 5.42 9.15 4.77
CA GLN A 126 4.78 7.88 5.09
C GLN A 126 5.75 6.89 5.72
N LEU A 127 6.97 6.80 5.18
CA LEU A 127 8.00 5.93 5.75
C LEU A 127 8.38 6.35 7.17
N THR A 128 8.42 7.65 7.44
CA THR A 128 8.67 8.17 8.79
C THR A 128 7.59 7.74 9.77
N ILE A 129 6.34 7.77 9.35
CA ILE A 129 5.21 7.31 10.18
C ILE A 129 5.39 5.83 10.53
N ILE A 130 5.78 5.00 9.58
CA ILE A 130 6.03 3.57 9.82
C ILE A 130 7.16 3.39 10.84
N GLU A 131 8.27 4.11 10.68
CA GLU A 131 9.41 4.04 11.60
C GLU A 131 8.99 4.40 13.03
N MET A 132 8.19 5.43 13.18
CA MET A 132 7.69 5.85 14.48
C MET A 132 6.83 4.78 15.13
N ASN A 133 5.98 4.12 14.36
CA ASN A 133 5.15 3.03 14.87
C ASN A 133 5.98 1.83 15.34
N ILE A 134 7.04 1.49 14.62
CA ILE A 134 7.92 0.40 14.98
C ILE A 134 8.69 0.71 16.26
N VAL A 135 9.20 1.92 16.38
CA VAL A 135 9.93 2.36 17.60
C VAL A 135 9.01 2.28 18.82
N ASP A 136 7.75 2.72 18.68
CA ASP A 136 6.79 2.65 19.79
C ASP A 136 6.51 1.21 20.22
N VAL A 137 6.40 0.28 19.26
CA VAL A 137 6.15 -1.13 19.54
C VAL A 137 7.37 -1.80 20.17
N ASP A 138 8.57 -1.45 19.71
CA ASP A 138 9.82 -2.07 20.15
C ASP A 138 10.41 -1.39 21.39
N SER A 139 9.86 -0.25 21.81
CA SER A 139 10.35 0.46 23.00
C SER A 139 10.05 -0.35 24.26
N PRO A 140 11.03 -0.57 25.15
CA PRO A 140 10.77 -1.27 26.41
C PRO A 140 9.83 -0.45 27.27
N PRO A 141 8.95 -1.11 28.01
CA PRO A 141 8.09 -0.40 28.96
C PRO A 141 8.94 0.28 30.01
N SER A 142 8.68 1.53 30.26
CA SER A 142 9.39 2.32 31.25
C SER A 142 8.81 2.12 32.64
#